data_a35a639d9e93455fc0234d5b7d2e872d
#
_entry.id   a35a639d9e93455fc0234d5b7d2e872d
#
_cell.length_a   1.000
_cell.length_b   1.000
_cell.length_c   1.000
_cell.angle_alpha   90.00
_cell.angle_beta   90.00
_cell.angle_gamma   90.00
#
_symmetry.space_group_name_H-M   'P 1'
#
loop_
_entity.id
_entity.type
_entity.pdbx_description
1 polymer ?
#
loop_
_entity_poly.entity_id
_entity_poly.type
_entity_poly.pdbx_seq_one_letter_code
_entity_poly.pdbx_strand_id
1 'polypeptide(L)' 'MNKITIDYKYLRDELHFPEATSKAIIRQAKLKMVKLGYSIYNNKRLGTVPISVVEEILGFKLLEKVR' A
#
# COMPACT_ATOMS: atom_id res chain seq x y z
N MET A 1 1.87 -6.76 -17.02
CA MET A 1 1.71 -5.43 -16.65
C MET A 1 2.06 -5.17 -15.22
N ASN A 2 2.79 -4.13 -14.97
CA ASN A 2 3.22 -3.84 -13.63
C ASN A 2 2.17 -3.06 -12.88
N LYS A 3 1.99 -3.41 -11.62
CA LYS A 3 1.11 -2.69 -10.77
C LYS A 3 1.91 -1.66 -10.04
N ILE A 4 1.58 -0.39 -10.20
CA ILE A 4 2.30 0.69 -9.55
C ILE A 4 1.68 1.05 -8.22
N THR A 5 0.37 0.91 -8.10
CA THR A 5 -0.33 1.22 -6.86
C THR A 5 -1.17 0.03 -6.46
N ILE A 6 -1.44 -0.08 -5.17
CA ILE A 6 -2.27 -1.16 -4.64
C ILE A 6 -3.21 -0.58 -3.60
N ASP A 7 -4.26 -1.34 -3.29
CA ASP A 7 -5.19 -0.96 -2.24
C ASP A 7 -5.24 -2.07 -1.20
N TYR A 8 -6.10 -1.92 -0.19
CA TYR A 8 -6.14 -2.91 0.87
C TYR A 8 -6.64 -4.27 0.37
N LYS A 9 -7.43 -4.26 -0.70
CA LYS A 9 -7.92 -5.54 -1.24
C LYS A 9 -6.78 -6.39 -1.77
N TYR A 10 -5.77 -5.76 -2.36
CA TYR A 10 -4.61 -6.50 -2.81
C TYR A 10 -3.93 -7.20 -1.64
N LEU A 11 -3.74 -6.47 -0.54
CA LEU A 11 -3.08 -7.05 0.63
C LEU A 11 -3.92 -8.18 1.22
N ARG A 12 -5.22 -8.03 1.24
CA ARG A 12 -6.09 -9.04 1.78
C ARG A 12 -6.13 -10.29 0.89
N ASP A 13 -6.30 -10.08 -0.42
CA ASP A 13 -6.55 -11.19 -1.33
C ASP A 13 -5.29 -11.88 -1.79
N GLU A 14 -4.23 -11.12 -2.00
CA GLU A 14 -2.99 -11.69 -2.53
C GLU A 14 -2.03 -12.12 -1.44
N LEU A 15 -1.98 -11.37 -0.35
CA LEU A 15 -1.04 -11.66 0.73
C LEU A 15 -1.74 -12.25 1.95
N HIS A 16 -3.07 -12.33 1.90
CA HIS A 16 -3.85 -12.97 2.97
C HIS A 16 -3.72 -12.30 4.33
N PHE A 17 -3.47 -10.99 4.33
CA PHE A 17 -3.52 -10.25 5.59
C PHE A 17 -4.96 -10.08 6.04
N PRO A 18 -5.22 -10.04 7.33
CA PRO A 18 -6.57 -9.68 7.80
C PRO A 18 -7.00 -8.34 7.26
N GLU A 19 -8.29 -8.15 7.09
CA GLU A 19 -8.79 -6.92 6.50
C GLU A 19 -8.38 -5.70 7.32
N ALA A 20 -8.48 -5.77 8.64
CA ALA A 20 -8.12 -4.64 9.49
C ALA A 20 -6.64 -4.31 9.33
N THR A 21 -5.78 -5.32 9.24
CA THR A 21 -4.35 -5.11 9.06
C THR A 21 -4.08 -4.50 7.70
N SER A 22 -4.77 -4.97 6.65
CA SER A 22 -4.60 -4.45 5.33
C SER A 22 -4.95 -2.96 5.27
N LYS A 23 -6.04 -2.58 5.91
CA LYS A 23 -6.44 -1.18 5.94
C LYS A 23 -5.46 -0.33 6.73
N ALA A 24 -4.91 -0.87 7.81
CA ALA A 24 -3.93 -0.14 8.60
C ALA A 24 -2.66 0.12 7.80
N ILE A 25 -2.22 -0.87 7.02
CA ILE A 25 -1.04 -0.71 6.21
C ILE A 25 -1.25 0.39 5.17
N ILE A 26 -2.41 0.41 4.53
CA ILE A 26 -2.71 1.45 3.54
C ILE A 26 -2.74 2.82 4.21
N ARG A 27 -3.32 2.91 5.41
CA ARG A 27 -3.35 4.18 6.12
C ARG A 27 -1.95 4.68 6.42
N GLN A 28 -1.07 3.78 6.88
CA GLN A 28 0.31 4.17 7.16
C GLN A 28 1.02 4.62 5.90
N ALA A 29 0.77 3.94 4.79
CA ALA A 29 1.40 4.32 3.53
C ALA A 29 0.93 5.70 3.09
N LYS A 30 -0.35 6.00 3.26
CA LYS A 30 -0.87 7.32 2.92
C LYS A 30 -0.23 8.41 3.77
N LEU A 31 -0.09 8.17 5.06
CA LEU A 31 0.54 9.14 5.95
C LEU A 31 2.00 9.38 5.54
N LYS A 32 2.69 8.32 5.18
CA LYS A 32 4.07 8.44 4.75
C LYS A 32 4.17 9.28 3.48
N MET A 33 3.26 9.08 2.54
CA MET A 33 3.27 9.86 1.31
C MET A 33 2.99 11.33 1.59
N VAL A 34 2.08 11.63 2.52
CA VAL A 34 1.80 13.02 2.87
C VAL A 34 3.04 13.65 3.48
N LYS A 35 3.76 12.91 4.33
CA LYS A 35 4.98 13.43 4.93
C LYS A 35 6.05 13.70 3.89
N LEU A 36 6.04 12.97 2.79
CA LEU A 36 7.00 13.18 1.73
C LEU A 36 6.60 14.34 0.82
N GLY A 37 5.48 14.98 1.06
CA GLY A 37 5.07 16.14 0.28
C GLY A 37 3.95 15.88 -0.71
N TYR A 38 3.40 14.69 -0.75
CA TYR A 38 2.36 14.35 -1.70
C TYR A 38 1.00 14.49 -1.05
N SER A 39 0.53 15.71 -0.96
CA SER A 39 -0.67 16.03 -0.20
C SER A 39 -1.95 15.37 -0.76
N ILE A 40 -1.90 14.91 -2.01
CA ILE A 40 -3.07 14.24 -2.58
C ILE A 40 -3.44 13.01 -1.75
N TYR A 41 -2.48 12.40 -1.06
CA TYR A 41 -2.76 11.21 -0.26
C TYR A 41 -3.45 11.54 1.05
N ASN A 42 -3.69 12.82 1.33
CA ASN A 42 -4.48 13.20 2.48
C ASN A 42 -5.98 13.08 2.16
N ASN A 43 -6.35 12.70 0.95
CA ASN A 43 -7.73 12.58 0.55
C ASN A 43 -8.28 11.25 1.02
N LYS A 44 -9.35 11.28 1.81
CA LYS A 44 -9.91 10.05 2.35
C LYS A 44 -10.49 9.12 1.29
N ARG A 45 -10.84 9.68 0.13
CA ARG A 45 -11.40 8.85 -0.93
C ARG A 45 -10.34 8.13 -1.74
N LEU A 46 -9.09 8.55 -1.62
CA LEU A 46 -8.03 7.89 -2.35
C LEU A 46 -7.65 6.64 -1.59
N GLY A 47 -7.94 5.50 -2.16
CA GLY A 47 -7.70 4.23 -1.49
C GLY A 47 -6.49 3.46 -1.97
N THR A 48 -5.68 4.05 -2.86
CA THR A 48 -4.50 3.36 -3.38
C THR A 48 -3.25 4.10 -2.97
N VAL A 49 -2.15 3.38 -2.85
CA VAL A 49 -0.85 3.94 -2.50
C VAL A 49 0.20 3.30 -3.37
N PRO A 50 1.37 3.96 -3.56
CA PRO A 50 2.43 3.34 -4.34
C PRO A 50 2.90 2.05 -3.70
N ILE A 51 3.18 1.06 -4.53
CA ILE A 51 3.59 -0.22 -4.05
C ILE A 51 4.94 -0.14 -3.33
N SER A 52 5.81 0.77 -3.77
CA SER A 52 7.13 0.89 -3.15
C SER A 52 7.04 1.33 -1.70
N VAL A 53 6.07 2.19 -1.37
CA VAL A 53 5.91 2.63 0.01
C VAL A 53 5.40 1.48 0.87
N VAL A 54 4.49 0.68 0.34
CA VAL A 54 3.99 -0.48 1.07
C VAL A 54 5.11 -1.49 1.28
N GLU A 55 5.96 -1.67 0.28
CA GLU A 55 7.09 -2.58 0.42
C GLU A 55 8.02 -2.14 1.55
N GLU A 56 8.24 -0.83 1.69
CA GLU A 56 9.06 -0.35 2.78
C GLU A 56 8.42 -0.65 4.14
N ILE A 57 7.11 -0.50 4.22
CA ILE A 57 6.42 -0.76 5.48
C ILE A 57 6.48 -2.24 5.82
N LEU A 58 6.30 -3.10 4.83
CA LEU A 58 6.27 -4.53 5.06
C LEU A 58 7.65 -5.15 5.17
N GLY A 59 8.64 -4.52 4.56
CA GLY A 59 10.00 -5.04 4.65
C GLY A 59 10.34 -6.06 3.59
N PHE A 60 9.49 -6.26 2.60
CA PHE A 60 9.82 -7.17 1.50
C PHE A 60 9.14 -6.68 0.22
N LYS A 61 9.59 -7.22 -0.90
CA LYS A 61 9.10 -6.76 -2.18
C LYS A 61 7.90 -7.55 -2.62
N LEU A 62 6.90 -6.86 -3.12
CA LEU A 62 5.66 -7.50 -3.50
C LEU A 62 5.67 -8.00 -4.94
N LEU A 63 6.37 -7.31 -5.81
CA LEU A 63 6.35 -7.68 -7.21
C LEU A 63 7.33 -8.74 -7.59
N GLU A 64 8.17 -9.17 -6.63
CA GLU A 64 9.14 -10.16 -6.92
C GLU A 64 8.76 -11.50 -6.52
N LYS A 65 7.56 -11.76 -6.20
CA LYS A 65 7.25 -13.05 -5.78
C LYS A 65 7.28 -14.01 -6.87
N VAL A 66 7.65 -13.80 -7.91
CA VAL A 66 7.66 -14.64 -8.87
C VAL A 66 8.48 -15.57 -8.95
N ARG A 67 8.71 -15.97 -9.00
CA ARG A 67 9.46 -16.74 -9.24
C ARG A 67 9.83 -17.27 -8.85
#